data_952a816eabdddb495d68a1c22b3d45e6
#
_entry.id   952a816eabdddb495d68a1c22b3d45e6
#
_cell.length_a   1.000
_cell.length_b   1.000
_cell.length_c   1.000
_cell.angle_alpha   90.00
_cell.angle_beta   90.00
_cell.angle_gamma   90.00
#
_symmetry.space_group_name_H-M   'P 1'
#
loop_
_entity.id
_entity.type
_entity.pdbx_description
1 polymer ?
#
loop_
_entity_poly.entity_id
_entity_poly.type
_entity_poly.pdbx_seq_one_letter_code
_entity_poly.pdbx_strand_id
1 'polypeptide(L)'
;FSDGEIKLVINENVRKSDCFIIQPTGPSNNGTPNDNYIELFILIDALKRGSANSVTVVMPYYGYERQDRKDYSRAPISARVMSTCLESLGVDRIITFDLHAGQIQGFFSSNTPLDNLYLESYFLKYIRKRIIKDMDNLDDLVMVSPDEGGVKRAVRMANKLCVSTATIYKERNAPNQISKMVLMGDVKGKNCVIVDDIIDTAGTACKAAEILSEHGAANIYMFASHGILSGPAIERINNSKFSKVIISNSLDQTYKDLGDKIEVLDISWICSEAMRRS
;
A
#
# COMPACT_ATOMS: atom_id res chain seq x y z
N PHE A 1 -15.26 16.49 20.11
CA PHE A 1 -16.32 16.72 21.09
C PHE A 1 -16.72 15.40 21.74
N SER A 2 -17.57 15.45 22.77
CA SER A 2 -17.97 14.25 23.52
C SER A 2 -18.90 13.29 22.74
N ASP A 3 -19.50 13.76 21.67
CA ASP A 3 -20.35 13.01 20.72
C ASP A 3 -19.55 12.35 19.58
N GLY A 4 -18.23 12.59 19.53
CA GLY A 4 -17.35 12.06 18.48
C GLY A 4 -17.09 13.03 17.32
N GLU A 5 -17.72 14.22 17.31
CA GLU A 5 -17.41 15.24 16.31
C GLU A 5 -16.00 15.82 16.51
N ILE A 6 -15.33 16.11 15.40
CA ILE A 6 -13.95 16.59 15.41
C ILE A 6 -13.91 18.08 15.65
N LYS A 7 -13.19 18.50 16.70
CA LYS A 7 -12.84 19.90 16.95
C LYS A 7 -11.42 20.16 16.47
N LEU A 8 -11.27 21.08 15.51
CA LEU A 8 -9.98 21.44 14.95
C LEU A 8 -9.72 22.95 15.08
N VAL A 9 -8.50 23.33 15.40
CA VAL A 9 -8.03 24.72 15.43
C VAL A 9 -6.60 24.73 14.87
N ILE A 10 -6.33 25.65 13.94
CA ILE A 10 -4.97 25.90 13.46
C ILE A 10 -4.32 26.93 14.37
N ASN A 11 -3.24 26.56 15.04
CA ASN A 11 -2.58 27.43 16.05
C ASN A 11 -1.67 28.48 15.41
N GLU A 12 -1.17 28.24 14.19
CA GLU A 12 -0.24 29.11 13.49
C GLU A 12 -0.93 29.94 12.41
N ASN A 13 -0.36 31.08 12.07
CA ASN A 13 -0.83 31.89 10.96
C ASN A 13 -0.41 31.27 9.62
N VAL A 14 -1.38 30.77 8.86
CA VAL A 14 -1.16 30.11 7.56
C VAL A 14 -1.41 31.00 6.35
N ARG A 15 -1.71 32.27 6.56
CA ARG A 15 -2.00 33.21 5.47
C ARG A 15 -0.81 33.33 4.50
N LYS A 16 -1.08 33.07 3.21
CA LYS A 16 -0.10 33.05 2.11
C LYS A 16 1.03 32.00 2.26
N SER A 17 0.85 31.02 3.14
CA SER A 17 1.78 29.90 3.26
C SER A 17 1.39 28.76 2.34
N ASP A 18 2.38 28.00 1.85
CA ASP A 18 2.19 26.72 1.22
C ASP A 18 2.13 25.63 2.29
N CYS A 19 0.96 25.01 2.42
CA CYS A 19 0.66 24.09 3.51
C CYS A 19 0.70 22.64 3.03
N PHE A 20 1.37 21.78 3.79
CA PHE A 20 1.38 20.33 3.57
C PHE A 20 0.63 19.64 4.70
N ILE A 21 -0.36 18.82 4.34
CA ILE A 21 -1.08 17.97 5.30
C ILE A 21 -0.57 16.53 5.08
N ILE A 22 -0.05 15.91 6.11
CA ILE A 22 0.33 14.48 6.07
C ILE A 22 -0.75 13.69 6.80
N GLN A 23 -1.58 12.99 6.05
CA GLN A 23 -2.74 12.25 6.59
C GLN A 23 -2.88 10.90 5.88
N PRO A 24 -2.40 9.79 6.48
CA PRO A 24 -2.80 8.45 6.02
C PRO A 24 -4.29 8.26 6.25
N THR A 25 -5.02 7.79 5.23
CA THR A 25 -6.48 7.61 5.32
C THR A 25 -6.90 6.14 5.46
N GLY A 26 -6.06 5.36 6.10
CA GLY A 26 -6.36 4.00 6.54
C GLY A 26 -6.74 3.94 8.04
N PRO A 27 -6.86 2.72 8.60
CA PRO A 27 -7.10 2.57 10.04
C PRO A 27 -5.90 3.09 10.86
N SER A 28 -6.20 3.69 12.01
CA SER A 28 -5.21 4.21 12.95
C SER A 28 -5.57 3.77 14.38
N ASN A 29 -4.71 4.09 15.34
CA ASN A 29 -4.99 3.81 16.76
C ASN A 29 -6.26 4.52 17.25
N ASN A 30 -6.52 5.73 16.75
CA ASN A 30 -7.56 6.60 17.26
C ASN A 30 -8.76 6.78 16.32
N GLY A 31 -8.79 6.08 15.17
CA GLY A 31 -9.86 6.27 14.22
C GLY A 31 -9.91 5.25 13.08
N THR A 32 -11.05 5.21 12.46
CA THR A 32 -11.30 4.44 11.22
C THR A 32 -10.85 5.24 9.99
N PRO A 33 -10.80 4.64 8.80
CA PRO A 33 -10.61 5.39 7.55
C PRO A 33 -11.62 6.54 7.38
N ASN A 34 -12.84 6.37 7.88
CA ASN A 34 -13.89 7.40 7.79
C ASN A 34 -13.54 8.61 8.66
N ASP A 35 -13.11 8.37 9.89
CA ASP A 35 -12.72 9.44 10.83
C ASP A 35 -11.53 10.21 10.26
N ASN A 36 -10.52 9.52 9.74
CA ASN A 36 -9.34 10.14 9.14
C ASN A 36 -9.67 10.98 7.89
N TYR A 37 -10.66 10.57 7.09
CA TYR A 37 -11.14 11.40 5.96
C TYR A 37 -11.91 12.63 6.43
N ILE A 38 -12.78 12.51 7.42
CA ILE A 38 -13.52 13.66 7.96
C ILE A 38 -12.56 14.67 8.60
N GLU A 39 -11.59 14.19 9.37
CA GLU A 39 -10.54 15.04 9.94
C GLU A 39 -9.77 15.78 8.85
N LEU A 40 -9.36 15.09 7.80
CA LEU A 40 -8.68 15.66 6.64
C LEU A 40 -9.52 16.77 5.98
N PHE A 41 -10.81 16.49 5.74
CA PHE A 41 -11.72 17.44 5.09
C PHE A 41 -11.87 18.74 5.93
N ILE A 42 -12.06 18.61 7.22
CA ILE A 42 -12.16 19.75 8.15
C ILE A 42 -10.84 20.55 8.19
N LEU A 43 -9.69 19.86 8.17
CA LEU A 43 -8.38 20.51 8.16
C LEU A 43 -8.14 21.28 6.86
N ILE A 44 -8.49 20.72 5.71
CA ILE A 44 -8.40 21.42 4.41
C ILE A 44 -9.24 22.69 4.42
N ASP A 45 -10.51 22.62 4.87
CA ASP A 45 -11.41 23.78 4.94
C ASP A 45 -10.83 24.87 5.87
N ALA A 46 -10.28 24.48 7.02
CA ALA A 46 -9.68 25.40 7.96
C ALA A 46 -8.46 26.15 7.37
N LEU A 47 -7.58 25.44 6.62
CA LEU A 47 -6.43 26.05 5.93
C LEU A 47 -6.88 27.00 4.80
N LYS A 48 -7.86 26.60 3.99
CA LYS A 48 -8.41 27.47 2.93
C LYS A 48 -9.08 28.73 3.50
N ARG A 49 -9.87 28.61 4.57
CA ARG A 49 -10.43 29.78 5.31
C ARG A 49 -9.35 30.63 5.97
N GLY A 50 -8.25 30.03 6.39
CA GLY A 50 -7.06 30.72 6.90
C GLY A 50 -6.28 31.47 5.83
N SER A 51 -6.70 31.40 4.55
CA SER A 51 -6.05 32.04 3.39
C SER A 51 -4.66 31.45 3.09
N ALA A 52 -4.47 30.14 3.27
CA ALA A 52 -3.30 29.44 2.75
C ALA A 52 -3.14 29.71 1.24
N ASN A 53 -1.91 29.84 0.78
CA ASN A 53 -1.60 30.02 -0.65
C ASN A 53 -1.88 28.73 -1.44
N SER A 54 -1.39 27.61 -0.95
CA SER A 54 -1.67 26.29 -1.48
C SER A 54 -1.83 25.25 -0.37
N VAL A 55 -2.58 24.17 -0.67
CA VAL A 55 -2.76 23.03 0.22
C VAL A 55 -2.41 21.76 -0.56
N THR A 56 -1.27 21.16 -0.25
CA THR A 56 -0.85 19.85 -0.76
C THR A 56 -1.15 18.78 0.29
N VAL A 57 -1.89 17.75 -0.10
CA VAL A 57 -2.20 16.63 0.78
C VAL A 57 -1.27 15.45 0.47
N VAL A 58 -0.48 15.05 1.44
CA VAL A 58 0.36 13.85 1.40
C VAL A 58 -0.42 12.73 2.09
N MET A 59 -0.93 11.80 1.29
CA MET A 59 -1.68 10.63 1.74
C MET A 59 -0.82 9.39 1.54
N PRO A 60 0.05 9.01 2.48
CA PRO A 60 0.91 7.83 2.31
C PRO A 60 0.14 6.56 1.97
N TYR A 61 -1.09 6.44 2.45
CA TYR A 61 -2.09 5.45 2.03
C TYR A 61 -3.38 6.17 1.62
N TYR A 62 -3.88 5.86 0.42
CA TYR A 62 -5.15 6.40 -0.10
C TYR A 62 -6.30 5.44 0.23
N GLY A 63 -7.05 5.73 1.27
CA GLY A 63 -8.20 4.92 1.68
C GLY A 63 -9.26 4.79 0.57
N TYR A 64 -10.02 3.69 0.58
CA TYR A 64 -11.01 3.35 -0.45
C TYR A 64 -10.45 3.04 -1.85
N GLU A 65 -9.14 3.04 -2.07
CA GLU A 65 -8.52 2.80 -3.38
C GLU A 65 -8.86 1.44 -4.01
N ARG A 66 -9.26 0.45 -3.19
CA ARG A 66 -9.68 -0.88 -3.68
C ARG A 66 -11.07 -0.89 -4.34
N GLN A 67 -11.81 0.23 -4.28
CA GLN A 67 -13.11 0.41 -4.92
C GLN A 67 -12.99 1.44 -6.05
N ASP A 68 -12.12 1.15 -7.01
CA ASP A 68 -11.77 2.00 -8.15
C ASP A 68 -12.68 1.82 -9.37
N ARG A 69 -13.53 0.80 -9.36
CA ARG A 69 -14.47 0.44 -10.43
C ARG A 69 -15.74 -0.21 -9.86
N LYS A 70 -16.73 -0.39 -10.72
CA LYS A 70 -17.93 -1.15 -10.39
C LYS A 70 -17.73 -2.62 -10.70
N ASP A 71 -17.58 -3.45 -9.69
CA ASP A 71 -17.57 -4.90 -9.86
C ASP A 71 -18.97 -5.50 -9.93
N TYR A 72 -19.99 -4.77 -9.47
CA TYR A 72 -21.40 -5.17 -9.50
C TYR A 72 -22.29 -4.03 -9.99
N SER A 73 -23.46 -4.39 -10.53
CA SER A 73 -24.50 -3.41 -10.85
C SER A 73 -24.90 -2.61 -9.59
N ARG A 74 -25.04 -1.29 -9.74
CA ARG A 74 -25.41 -0.34 -8.66
C ARG A 74 -24.37 -0.19 -7.54
N ALA A 75 -23.15 -0.69 -7.72
CA ALA A 75 -22.04 -0.43 -6.80
C ALA A 75 -21.50 1.01 -6.99
N PRO A 76 -21.00 1.65 -5.92
CA PRO A 76 -20.30 2.93 -6.02
C PRO A 76 -18.90 2.73 -6.58
N ILE A 77 -18.25 3.85 -6.94
CA ILE A 77 -16.80 3.94 -7.14
C ILE A 77 -16.27 4.82 -6.00
N SER A 78 -16.01 4.21 -4.83
CA SER A 78 -15.72 4.97 -3.61
C SER A 78 -14.42 5.76 -3.71
N ALA A 79 -13.40 5.24 -4.44
CA ALA A 79 -12.17 5.98 -4.71
C ALA A 79 -12.45 7.31 -5.45
N ARG A 80 -13.42 7.32 -6.39
CA ARG A 80 -13.83 8.55 -7.08
C ARG A 80 -14.61 9.49 -6.16
N VAL A 81 -15.42 8.98 -5.24
CA VAL A 81 -16.12 9.81 -4.27
C VAL A 81 -15.12 10.61 -3.43
N MET A 82 -14.07 9.94 -2.91
CA MET A 82 -13.02 10.60 -2.13
C MET A 82 -12.28 11.67 -2.94
N SER A 83 -11.92 11.37 -4.20
CA SER A 83 -11.28 12.38 -5.07
C SER A 83 -12.16 13.59 -5.30
N THR A 84 -13.48 13.38 -5.54
CA THR A 84 -14.44 14.48 -5.72
C THR A 84 -14.55 15.37 -4.48
N CYS A 85 -14.58 14.78 -3.28
CA CYS A 85 -14.59 15.54 -2.03
C CYS A 85 -13.33 16.39 -1.86
N LEU A 86 -12.16 15.81 -2.10
CA LEU A 86 -10.87 16.52 -1.99
C LEU A 86 -10.77 17.69 -2.98
N GLU A 87 -11.16 17.47 -4.24
CA GLU A 87 -11.22 18.54 -5.25
C GLU A 87 -12.19 19.65 -4.87
N SER A 88 -13.39 19.30 -4.38
CA SER A 88 -14.42 20.27 -3.97
C SER A 88 -13.99 21.14 -2.80
N LEU A 89 -13.11 20.62 -1.93
CA LEU A 89 -12.50 21.36 -0.82
C LEU A 89 -11.34 22.27 -1.27
N GLY A 90 -10.95 22.20 -2.54
CA GLY A 90 -9.94 23.07 -3.12
C GLY A 90 -8.50 22.64 -2.81
N VAL A 91 -8.24 21.34 -2.71
CA VAL A 91 -6.86 20.82 -2.64
C VAL A 91 -6.12 21.14 -3.93
N ASP A 92 -4.89 21.63 -3.82
CA ASP A 92 -4.08 22.03 -4.98
C ASP A 92 -3.27 20.86 -5.54
N ARG A 93 -2.87 19.89 -4.71
CA ARG A 93 -2.09 18.72 -5.11
C ARG A 93 -2.27 17.56 -4.13
N ILE A 94 -2.21 16.32 -4.64
CA ILE A 94 -2.16 15.10 -3.84
C ILE A 94 -0.82 14.38 -4.10
N ILE A 95 -0.21 13.86 -3.04
CA ILE A 95 0.95 12.95 -3.13
C ILE A 95 0.56 11.66 -2.40
N THR A 96 0.71 10.53 -3.07
CA THR A 96 0.41 9.22 -2.50
C THR A 96 1.42 8.17 -2.96
N PHE A 97 1.36 6.96 -2.40
CA PHE A 97 2.26 5.87 -2.76
C PHE A 97 1.50 4.66 -3.28
N ASP A 98 2.06 4.00 -4.29
CA ASP A 98 1.67 2.68 -4.81
C ASP A 98 0.17 2.42 -4.82
N LEU A 99 -0.61 3.31 -5.42
CA LEU A 99 -2.06 3.16 -5.58
C LEU A 99 -2.42 1.74 -6.06
N HIS A 100 -3.45 1.16 -5.45
CA HIS A 100 -3.99 -0.14 -5.85
C HIS A 100 -4.31 -0.20 -7.35
N ALA A 101 -4.83 0.88 -7.88
CA ALA A 101 -5.14 1.02 -9.30
C ALA A 101 -4.60 2.36 -9.83
N GLY A 102 -3.66 2.30 -10.78
CA GLY A 102 -3.00 3.50 -11.33
C GLY A 102 -3.96 4.47 -12.01
N GLN A 103 -5.13 4.00 -12.49
CA GLN A 103 -6.18 4.84 -13.08
C GLN A 103 -6.85 5.79 -12.09
N ILE A 104 -6.70 5.61 -10.77
CA ILE A 104 -7.19 6.56 -9.76
C ILE A 104 -6.59 7.96 -9.98
N GLN A 105 -5.38 8.06 -10.53
CA GLN A 105 -4.80 9.33 -10.93
C GLN A 105 -5.71 10.12 -11.88
N GLY A 106 -6.43 9.42 -12.76
CA GLY A 106 -7.41 10.01 -13.69
C GLY A 106 -8.74 10.39 -13.04
N PHE A 107 -8.93 10.12 -11.74
CA PHE A 107 -10.12 10.59 -11.00
C PHE A 107 -9.98 12.06 -10.58
N PHE A 108 -8.78 12.60 -10.60
CA PHE A 108 -8.50 13.98 -10.32
C PHE A 108 -8.41 14.80 -11.62
N SER A 109 -8.84 16.04 -11.57
CA SER A 109 -8.70 16.98 -12.67
C SER A 109 -7.27 17.53 -12.75
N SER A 110 -6.98 18.24 -13.85
CA SER A 110 -5.70 18.95 -14.01
C SER A 110 -5.46 20.05 -12.97
N ASN A 111 -6.51 20.52 -12.31
CA ASN A 111 -6.39 21.54 -11.26
C ASN A 111 -5.94 20.95 -9.91
N THR A 112 -6.08 19.63 -9.72
CA THR A 112 -5.64 18.93 -8.52
C THR A 112 -4.84 17.69 -8.96
N PRO A 113 -3.61 17.85 -9.47
CA PRO A 113 -2.80 16.73 -9.90
C PRO A 113 -2.49 15.78 -8.73
N LEU A 114 -2.50 14.47 -9.02
CA LEU A 114 -2.10 13.43 -8.09
C LEU A 114 -0.77 12.82 -8.54
N ASP A 115 0.22 12.88 -7.66
CA ASP A 115 1.52 12.22 -7.81
C ASP A 115 1.49 10.86 -7.11
N ASN A 116 1.48 9.77 -7.89
CA ASN A 116 1.59 8.41 -7.37
C ASN A 116 3.07 7.99 -7.36
N LEU A 117 3.68 7.96 -6.19
CA LEU A 117 5.06 7.56 -5.97
C LEU A 117 5.16 6.04 -5.78
N TYR A 118 6.25 5.43 -6.26
CA TYR A 118 6.45 3.99 -6.19
C TYR A 118 7.59 3.63 -5.23
N LEU A 119 7.31 2.74 -4.26
CA LEU A 119 8.30 2.22 -3.31
C LEU A 119 9.20 1.12 -3.91
N GLU A 120 8.94 0.72 -5.16
CA GLU A 120 9.67 -0.33 -5.85
C GLU A 120 11.20 -0.18 -5.76
N SER A 121 11.73 1.02 -6.00
CA SER A 121 13.18 1.26 -5.93
C SER A 121 13.73 1.06 -4.53
N TYR A 122 12.92 1.35 -3.51
CA TYR A 122 13.29 1.15 -2.11
C TYR A 122 13.29 -0.33 -1.73
N PHE A 123 12.27 -1.06 -2.16
CA PHE A 123 12.21 -2.53 -2.00
C PHE A 123 13.37 -3.22 -2.73
N LEU A 124 13.69 -2.83 -3.96
CA LEU A 124 14.84 -3.36 -4.69
C LEU A 124 16.17 -3.11 -3.97
N LYS A 125 16.34 -1.94 -3.35
CA LYS A 125 17.51 -1.64 -2.52
C LYS A 125 17.59 -2.54 -1.30
N TYR A 126 16.47 -2.81 -0.64
CA TYR A 126 16.40 -3.75 0.48
C TYR A 126 16.75 -5.17 0.03
N ILE A 127 16.12 -5.66 -1.04
CA ILE A 127 16.35 -7.00 -1.60
C ILE A 127 17.86 -7.19 -1.89
N ARG A 128 18.49 -6.23 -2.56
CA ARG A 128 19.93 -6.30 -2.86
C ARG A 128 20.80 -6.34 -1.60
N LYS A 129 20.44 -5.56 -0.57
CA LYS A 129 21.26 -5.42 0.64
C LYS A 129 21.06 -6.52 1.66
N ARG A 130 19.87 -7.14 1.72
CA ARG A 130 19.48 -8.04 2.80
C ARG A 130 19.17 -9.47 2.33
N ILE A 131 18.84 -9.66 1.06
CA ILE A 131 18.52 -10.99 0.51
C ILE A 131 19.63 -11.44 -0.43
N ILE A 132 19.93 -10.65 -1.47
CA ILE A 132 20.92 -11.04 -2.50
C ILE A 132 22.35 -11.06 -1.94
N LYS A 133 22.68 -10.18 -0.99
CA LYS A 133 24.05 -10.07 -0.45
C LYS A 133 24.65 -11.40 0.01
N ASP A 134 23.81 -12.28 0.54
CA ASP A 134 24.22 -13.54 1.14
C ASP A 134 23.91 -14.75 0.21
N MET A 135 23.64 -14.49 -1.08
CA MET A 135 23.35 -15.51 -2.10
C MET A 135 24.57 -15.74 -3.00
N ASP A 136 24.88 -17.01 -3.26
CA ASP A 136 25.95 -17.40 -4.17
C ASP A 136 25.56 -17.27 -5.64
N ASN A 137 24.27 -17.44 -5.95
CA ASN A 137 23.73 -17.39 -7.31
C ASN A 137 22.42 -16.59 -7.38
N LEU A 138 22.35 -15.65 -8.31
CA LEU A 138 21.16 -14.82 -8.53
C LEU A 138 19.99 -15.61 -9.14
N ASP A 139 20.27 -16.72 -9.82
CA ASP A 139 19.25 -17.64 -10.36
C ASP A 139 18.40 -18.31 -9.26
N ASP A 140 18.88 -18.28 -8.01
CA ASP A 140 18.16 -18.77 -6.83
C ASP A 140 17.15 -17.75 -6.26
N LEU A 141 16.97 -16.60 -6.91
CA LEU A 141 15.96 -15.61 -6.55
C LEU A 141 14.81 -15.60 -7.57
N VAL A 142 13.58 -15.62 -7.08
CA VAL A 142 12.36 -15.55 -7.90
C VAL A 142 11.43 -14.48 -7.37
N MET A 143 11.00 -13.58 -8.26
CA MET A 143 9.92 -12.64 -7.94
C MET A 143 8.58 -13.30 -8.18
N VAL A 144 7.69 -13.23 -7.19
CA VAL A 144 6.41 -13.95 -7.22
C VAL A 144 5.24 -12.96 -7.20
N SER A 145 4.30 -13.15 -8.11
CA SER A 145 2.99 -12.50 -8.02
C SER A 145 2.01 -13.39 -7.26
N PRO A 146 1.32 -12.86 -6.21
CA PRO A 146 0.36 -13.66 -5.44
C PRO A 146 -0.97 -13.87 -6.17
N ASP A 147 -1.20 -13.13 -7.26
CA ASP A 147 -2.39 -13.23 -8.11
C ASP A 147 -2.15 -12.60 -9.50
N GLU A 148 -3.17 -12.58 -10.35
CA GLU A 148 -3.10 -12.03 -11.70
C GLU A 148 -2.87 -10.51 -11.71
N GLY A 149 -3.39 -9.78 -10.72
CA GLY A 149 -3.28 -8.31 -10.61
C GLY A 149 -1.86 -7.83 -10.38
N GLY A 150 -1.07 -8.59 -9.61
CA GLY A 150 0.30 -8.27 -9.24
C GLY A 150 1.36 -8.62 -10.29
N VAL A 151 1.01 -9.35 -11.37
CA VAL A 151 1.99 -9.87 -12.35
C VAL A 151 2.88 -8.77 -12.94
N LYS A 152 2.30 -7.65 -13.34
CA LYS A 152 3.06 -6.53 -13.92
C LYS A 152 4.09 -5.97 -12.95
N ARG A 153 3.77 -5.91 -11.65
CA ARG A 153 4.67 -5.46 -10.59
C ARG A 153 5.83 -6.44 -10.40
N ALA A 154 5.53 -7.73 -10.27
CA ALA A 154 6.54 -8.77 -10.11
C ALA A 154 7.51 -8.83 -11.31
N VAL A 155 6.99 -8.81 -12.53
CA VAL A 155 7.81 -8.82 -13.78
C VAL A 155 8.70 -7.57 -13.87
N ARG A 156 8.17 -6.39 -13.56
CA ARG A 156 8.95 -5.14 -13.59
C ARG A 156 10.13 -5.18 -12.60
N MET A 157 9.89 -5.69 -11.39
CA MET A 157 10.95 -5.85 -10.38
C MET A 157 11.96 -6.93 -10.76
N ALA A 158 11.48 -8.07 -11.28
CA ALA A 158 12.33 -9.16 -11.77
C ALA A 158 13.28 -8.69 -12.88
N ASN A 159 12.77 -7.92 -13.84
CA ASN A 159 13.60 -7.35 -14.93
C ASN A 159 14.72 -6.44 -14.38
N LYS A 160 14.44 -5.62 -13.35
CA LYS A 160 15.45 -4.75 -12.71
C LYS A 160 16.49 -5.50 -11.89
N LEU A 161 16.17 -6.72 -11.48
CA LEU A 161 17.08 -7.62 -10.76
C LEU A 161 17.72 -8.66 -11.67
N CYS A 162 17.25 -8.82 -12.92
CA CYS A 162 17.65 -9.86 -13.86
C CYS A 162 17.39 -11.27 -13.30
N VAL A 163 16.23 -11.49 -12.68
CA VAL A 163 15.83 -12.77 -12.08
C VAL A 163 14.52 -13.31 -12.69
N SER A 164 14.22 -14.59 -12.43
CA SER A 164 13.01 -15.25 -12.92
C SER A 164 11.75 -14.77 -12.17
N THR A 165 10.58 -15.10 -12.76
CA THR A 165 9.27 -14.81 -12.15
C THR A 165 8.47 -16.09 -11.99
N ALA A 166 7.60 -16.12 -10.96
CA ALA A 166 6.54 -17.11 -10.81
C ALA A 166 5.22 -16.39 -10.49
N THR A 167 4.11 -17.05 -10.76
CA THR A 167 2.77 -16.48 -10.52
C THR A 167 1.87 -17.52 -9.91
N ILE A 168 1.06 -17.11 -8.94
CA ILE A 168 0.03 -17.95 -8.34
C ILE A 168 -1.33 -17.53 -8.92
N TYR A 169 -1.99 -18.44 -9.61
CA TYR A 169 -3.30 -18.23 -10.21
C TYR A 169 -4.39 -18.82 -9.32
N LYS A 170 -5.52 -18.11 -9.24
CA LYS A 170 -6.74 -18.61 -8.62
C LYS A 170 -7.62 -19.24 -9.68
N GLU A 171 -7.67 -20.57 -9.75
CA GLU A 171 -8.57 -21.29 -10.64
C GLU A 171 -9.99 -21.26 -10.06
N ARG A 172 -10.92 -20.59 -10.76
CA ARG A 172 -12.33 -20.52 -10.38
C ARG A 172 -13.12 -21.55 -11.17
N ASN A 173 -13.28 -22.75 -10.62
CA ASN A 173 -13.95 -23.86 -11.33
C ASN A 173 -15.49 -23.80 -11.32
N ALA A 174 -16.12 -23.01 -10.43
CA ALA A 174 -17.58 -22.70 -10.43
C ALA A 174 -17.93 -21.67 -9.31
N PRO A 175 -19.11 -21.02 -9.35
CA PRO A 175 -19.62 -20.27 -8.21
C PRO A 175 -19.74 -21.17 -6.98
N ASN A 176 -19.18 -20.74 -5.84
CA ASN A 176 -19.19 -21.45 -4.55
C ASN A 176 -18.28 -22.67 -4.39
N GLN A 177 -17.32 -22.94 -5.27
CA GLN A 177 -16.27 -23.93 -5.02
C GLN A 177 -14.98 -23.27 -4.53
N ILE A 178 -14.26 -23.99 -3.63
CA ILE A 178 -12.94 -23.54 -3.13
C ILE A 178 -12.02 -23.42 -4.34
N SER A 179 -11.61 -22.20 -4.67
CA SER A 179 -10.71 -21.94 -5.78
C SER A 179 -9.35 -22.59 -5.52
N LYS A 180 -8.96 -23.50 -6.39
CA LYS A 180 -7.62 -24.09 -6.36
C LYS A 180 -6.62 -22.99 -6.78
N MET A 181 -5.57 -22.82 -5.99
CA MET A 181 -4.46 -21.95 -6.38
C MET A 181 -3.39 -22.80 -7.06
N VAL A 182 -2.93 -22.38 -8.22
CA VAL A 182 -1.95 -23.09 -9.05
C VAL A 182 -0.70 -22.22 -9.21
N LEU A 183 0.46 -22.79 -8.88
CA LEU A 183 1.74 -22.14 -9.11
C LEU A 183 2.21 -22.36 -10.54
N MET A 184 2.60 -21.30 -11.23
CA MET A 184 3.29 -21.31 -12.50
C MET A 184 4.69 -20.72 -12.36
N GLY A 185 5.71 -21.47 -12.71
CA GLY A 185 7.12 -21.12 -12.54
C GLY A 185 7.86 -22.10 -11.61
N ASP A 186 9.19 -22.09 -11.67
CA ASP A 186 10.04 -22.94 -10.84
C ASP A 186 10.51 -22.20 -9.61
N VAL A 187 10.22 -22.76 -8.42
CA VAL A 187 10.57 -22.18 -7.10
C VAL A 187 11.36 -23.14 -6.21
N LYS A 188 11.62 -24.37 -6.71
CA LYS A 188 12.26 -25.40 -5.90
C LYS A 188 13.69 -25.01 -5.53
N GLY A 189 13.97 -24.98 -4.23
CA GLY A 189 15.27 -24.59 -3.67
C GLY A 189 15.57 -23.10 -3.74
N LYS A 190 14.63 -22.28 -4.23
CA LYS A 190 14.86 -20.83 -4.46
C LYS A 190 14.32 -19.95 -3.36
N ASN A 191 14.87 -18.74 -3.27
CA ASN A 191 14.35 -17.65 -2.43
C ASN A 191 13.24 -16.95 -3.20
N CYS A 192 12.02 -17.00 -2.68
CA CYS A 192 10.83 -16.42 -3.31
C CYS A 192 10.49 -15.07 -2.67
N VAL A 193 10.33 -14.04 -3.49
CA VAL A 193 9.92 -12.71 -3.05
C VAL A 193 8.56 -12.39 -3.64
N ILE A 194 7.53 -12.46 -2.80
CA ILE A 194 6.17 -12.02 -3.14
C ILE A 194 6.12 -10.50 -3.08
N VAL A 195 5.50 -9.87 -4.07
CA VAL A 195 5.30 -8.41 -4.10
C VAL A 195 3.84 -8.06 -4.33
N ASP A 196 3.33 -7.17 -3.47
CA ASP A 196 1.96 -6.67 -3.56
C ASP A 196 1.89 -5.18 -3.17
N ASP A 197 0.75 -4.53 -3.34
CA ASP A 197 0.50 -3.17 -2.83
C ASP A 197 0.02 -3.20 -1.40
N ILE A 198 -0.90 -4.11 -1.05
CA ILE A 198 -1.60 -4.11 0.24
C ILE A 198 -1.56 -5.49 0.88
N ILE A 199 -1.29 -5.53 2.19
CA ILE A 199 -1.61 -6.66 3.06
C ILE A 199 -2.72 -6.21 4.01
N ASP A 200 -3.91 -6.81 3.89
CA ASP A 200 -5.04 -6.55 4.80
C ASP A 200 -5.17 -7.68 5.81
N THR A 201 -6.00 -8.69 5.57
CA THR A 201 -6.20 -9.82 6.49
C THR A 201 -5.13 -10.92 6.40
N ALA A 202 -4.18 -10.78 5.49
CA ALA A 202 -3.08 -11.69 5.18
C ALA A 202 -3.50 -13.12 4.72
N GLY A 203 -4.79 -13.37 4.52
CA GLY A 203 -5.25 -14.73 4.13
C GLY A 203 -4.68 -15.19 2.80
N THR A 204 -4.79 -14.39 1.74
CA THR A 204 -4.24 -14.69 0.40
C THR A 204 -2.71 -14.80 0.43
N ALA A 205 -2.05 -13.88 1.12
CA ALA A 205 -0.60 -13.86 1.24
C ALA A 205 -0.05 -15.12 1.94
N CYS A 206 -0.64 -15.51 3.06
CA CYS A 206 -0.23 -16.71 3.80
C CYS A 206 -0.50 -17.99 2.99
N LYS A 207 -1.62 -18.04 2.27
CA LYS A 207 -1.90 -19.19 1.39
C LYS A 207 -0.90 -19.28 0.22
N ALA A 208 -0.50 -18.13 -0.34
CA ALA A 208 0.57 -18.10 -1.34
C ALA A 208 1.89 -18.63 -0.77
N ALA A 209 2.26 -18.24 0.45
CA ALA A 209 3.45 -18.75 1.12
C ALA A 209 3.40 -20.26 1.39
N GLU A 210 2.23 -20.82 1.76
CA GLU A 210 2.05 -22.26 1.89
C GLU A 210 2.35 -22.98 0.57
N ILE A 211 1.76 -22.53 -0.53
CA ILE A 211 1.95 -23.12 -1.85
C ILE A 211 3.42 -23.11 -2.28
N LEU A 212 4.11 -21.97 -2.09
CA LEU A 212 5.53 -21.88 -2.38
C LEU A 212 6.35 -22.87 -1.55
N SER A 213 6.02 -23.00 -0.25
CA SER A 213 6.67 -23.96 0.66
C SER A 213 6.41 -25.41 0.24
N GLU A 214 5.17 -25.77 -0.15
CA GLU A 214 4.80 -27.10 -0.66
C GLU A 214 5.55 -27.45 -1.95
N HIS A 215 5.88 -26.44 -2.78
CA HIS A 215 6.69 -26.62 -4.00
C HIS A 215 8.20 -26.50 -3.77
N GLY A 216 8.63 -26.47 -2.49
CA GLY A 216 10.03 -26.57 -2.11
C GLY A 216 10.82 -25.28 -2.16
N ALA A 217 10.18 -24.11 -2.05
CA ALA A 217 10.87 -22.83 -1.87
C ALA A 217 11.74 -22.87 -0.61
N ALA A 218 12.98 -22.33 -0.70
CA ALA A 218 13.93 -22.31 0.42
C ALA A 218 13.56 -21.26 1.45
N ASN A 219 13.36 -20.03 1.02
CA ASN A 219 12.90 -18.91 1.84
C ASN A 219 11.79 -18.14 1.13
N ILE A 220 10.86 -17.59 1.91
CA ILE A 220 9.72 -16.86 1.37
C ILE A 220 9.64 -15.50 2.05
N TYR A 221 9.80 -14.45 1.25
CA TYR A 221 9.70 -13.06 1.66
C TYR A 221 8.47 -12.43 1.03
N MET A 222 7.91 -11.42 1.69
CA MET A 222 6.87 -10.61 1.11
C MET A 222 7.18 -9.13 1.29
N PHE A 223 6.91 -8.36 0.25
CA PHE A 223 6.96 -6.90 0.26
C PHE A 223 5.59 -6.36 -0.09
N ALA A 224 5.08 -5.45 0.74
CA ALA A 224 3.88 -4.70 0.42
C ALA A 224 4.05 -3.24 0.84
N SER A 225 3.53 -2.34 0.01
CA SER A 225 3.60 -0.92 0.31
C SER A 225 2.76 -0.57 1.54
N HIS A 226 1.57 -1.17 1.66
CA HIS A 226 0.62 -0.84 2.70
C HIS A 226 0.27 -2.04 3.57
N GLY A 227 0.68 -1.97 4.84
CA GLY A 227 0.30 -2.94 5.86
C GLY A 227 -0.95 -2.49 6.60
N ILE A 228 -2.15 -2.80 6.10
CA ILE A 228 -3.39 -2.53 6.84
C ILE A 228 -3.44 -3.42 8.08
N LEU A 229 -3.10 -4.71 7.91
CA LEU A 229 -2.98 -5.70 8.98
C LEU A 229 -4.24 -5.80 9.85
N SER A 230 -5.39 -5.95 9.20
CA SER A 230 -6.69 -6.05 9.87
C SER A 230 -6.92 -7.43 10.52
N GLY A 231 -7.63 -7.41 11.64
CA GLY A 231 -8.07 -8.62 12.33
C GLY A 231 -6.91 -9.57 12.66
N PRO A 232 -6.95 -10.85 12.24
CA PRO A 232 -5.94 -11.86 12.60
C PRO A 232 -4.68 -11.80 11.71
N ALA A 233 -4.43 -10.73 10.95
CA ALA A 233 -3.35 -10.66 9.96
C ALA A 233 -1.97 -10.90 10.58
N ILE A 234 -1.66 -10.25 11.69
CA ILE A 234 -0.36 -10.35 12.36
C ILE A 234 -0.12 -11.77 12.87
N GLU A 235 -1.12 -12.36 13.54
CA GLU A 235 -1.04 -13.74 14.01
C GLU A 235 -0.84 -14.73 12.84
N ARG A 236 -1.60 -14.56 11.75
CA ARG A 236 -1.46 -15.38 10.54
C ARG A 236 -0.06 -15.29 9.95
N ILE A 237 0.51 -14.09 9.85
CA ILE A 237 1.85 -13.88 9.32
C ILE A 237 2.89 -14.56 10.21
N ASN A 238 2.82 -14.34 11.53
CA ASN A 238 3.79 -14.92 12.46
C ASN A 238 3.74 -16.46 12.49
N ASN A 239 2.55 -17.06 12.27
CA ASN A 239 2.37 -18.52 12.18
C ASN A 239 2.56 -19.08 10.75
N SER A 240 2.82 -18.25 9.72
CA SER A 240 2.93 -18.65 8.33
C SER A 240 4.32 -19.20 7.96
N LYS A 241 4.46 -19.57 6.67
CA LYS A 241 5.73 -19.99 6.05
C LYS A 241 6.63 -18.82 5.63
N PHE A 242 6.25 -17.58 5.89
CA PHE A 242 7.12 -16.44 5.62
C PHE A 242 8.38 -16.46 6.49
N SER A 243 9.52 -16.17 5.86
CA SER A 243 10.77 -15.84 6.56
C SER A 243 10.71 -14.40 7.10
N LYS A 244 10.22 -13.46 6.28
CA LYS A 244 9.96 -12.06 6.65
C LYS A 244 8.87 -11.47 5.76
N VAL A 245 8.11 -10.54 6.33
CA VAL A 245 7.15 -9.68 5.64
C VAL A 245 7.56 -8.24 5.85
N ILE A 246 7.82 -7.53 4.77
CA ILE A 246 8.32 -6.16 4.77
C ILE A 246 7.21 -5.24 4.28
N ILE A 247 6.82 -4.28 5.11
CA ILE A 247 5.83 -3.24 4.81
C ILE A 247 6.44 -1.85 4.98
N SER A 248 5.79 -0.80 4.49
CA SER A 248 6.22 0.56 4.80
C SER A 248 5.43 1.14 5.99
N ASN A 249 5.91 2.27 6.52
CA ASN A 249 5.17 3.07 7.50
C ASN A 249 4.19 4.05 6.84
N SER A 250 3.62 3.69 5.69
CA SER A 250 2.52 4.45 5.04
C SER A 250 1.26 4.51 5.91
N LEU A 251 1.13 3.57 6.83
CA LEU A 251 0.16 3.53 7.92
C LEU A 251 0.91 3.43 9.25
N ASP A 252 0.37 4.04 10.30
CA ASP A 252 0.92 3.92 11.64
C ASP A 252 0.83 2.48 12.13
N GLN A 253 1.96 1.91 12.51
CA GLN A 253 2.08 0.56 13.07
C GLN A 253 2.52 0.57 14.53
N THR A 254 2.78 1.75 15.11
CA THR A 254 3.39 1.87 16.45
C THR A 254 2.54 1.33 17.58
N TYR A 255 1.23 1.22 17.36
CA TYR A 255 0.27 0.69 18.33
C TYR A 255 0.02 -0.83 18.19
N LYS A 256 0.69 -1.51 17.26
CA LYS A 256 0.52 -2.95 16.99
C LYS A 256 1.75 -3.73 17.46
N ASP A 257 1.52 -4.87 18.10
CA ASP A 257 2.58 -5.86 18.31
C ASP A 257 2.74 -6.68 17.02
N LEU A 258 3.75 -6.35 16.24
CA LEU A 258 3.98 -6.96 14.92
C LEU A 258 4.64 -8.34 14.98
N GLY A 259 5.19 -8.74 16.15
CA GLY A 259 5.96 -9.98 16.29
C GLY A 259 7.28 -9.95 15.51
N ASP A 260 7.87 -11.14 15.28
CA ASP A 260 9.23 -11.24 14.77
C ASP A 260 9.35 -11.24 13.24
N LYS A 261 8.25 -11.53 12.51
CA LYS A 261 8.31 -11.68 11.05
C LYS A 261 8.04 -10.41 10.27
N ILE A 262 7.38 -9.42 10.87
CA ILE A 262 7.02 -8.18 10.18
C ILE A 262 8.07 -7.12 10.44
N GLU A 263 8.59 -6.52 9.37
CA GLU A 263 9.54 -5.40 9.40
C GLU A 263 8.94 -4.19 8.71
N VAL A 264 9.06 -3.03 9.35
CA VAL A 264 8.53 -1.76 8.84
C VAL A 264 9.65 -0.91 8.29
N LEU A 265 9.54 -0.53 7.01
CA LEU A 265 10.48 0.38 6.34
C LEU A 265 9.99 1.83 6.46
N ASP A 266 10.90 2.71 6.86
CA ASP A 266 10.63 4.14 6.94
C ASP A 266 10.72 4.80 5.56
N ILE A 267 9.62 5.39 5.11
CA ILE A 267 9.50 6.13 3.84
C ILE A 267 9.45 7.65 4.02
N SER A 268 9.66 8.16 5.23
CA SER A 268 9.58 9.58 5.55
C SER A 268 10.49 10.45 4.68
N TRP A 269 11.70 9.96 4.36
CA TRP A 269 12.63 10.67 3.49
C TRP A 269 12.11 10.82 2.05
N ILE A 270 11.33 9.83 1.53
CA ILE A 270 10.70 9.92 0.20
C ILE A 270 9.58 10.96 0.24
N CYS A 271 8.78 10.96 1.29
CA CYS A 271 7.76 12.00 1.52
C CYS A 271 8.40 13.39 1.55
N SER A 272 9.45 13.57 2.34
CA SER A 272 10.15 14.86 2.47
C SER A 272 10.71 15.35 1.14
N GLU A 273 11.31 14.47 0.34
CA GLU A 273 11.85 14.84 -0.97
C GLU A 273 10.74 15.17 -1.97
N ALA A 274 9.60 14.47 -1.93
CA ALA A 274 8.45 14.80 -2.75
C ALA A 274 7.87 16.17 -2.38
N MET A 275 7.69 16.45 -1.09
CA MET A 275 7.24 17.76 -0.60
C MET A 275 8.19 18.89 -0.99
N ARG A 276 9.51 18.66 -0.91
CA ARG A 276 10.52 19.64 -1.30
C ARG A 276 10.49 20.02 -2.79
N ARG A 277 9.99 19.10 -3.64
CA ARG A 277 9.89 19.29 -5.11
C ARG A 277 8.53 19.78 -5.58
N SER A 278 7.54 19.78 -4.70
CA SER A 278 6.19 20.30 -4.98
C SER A 278 6.15 21.80 -4.80
#